data_e7f08e1518f064ad4ad5d2bcc20e6913
#
_entry.id   e7f08e1518f064ad4ad5d2bcc20e6913
#
_cell.length_a   1.000
_cell.length_b   1.000
_cell.length_c   1.000
_cell.angle_alpha   90.00
_cell.angle_beta   90.00
_cell.angle_gamma   90.00
#
_symmetry.space_group_name_H-M   'P 1'
#
loop_
_entity.id
_entity.type
_entity.pdbx_description
1 polymer ?
#
loop_
_entity_poly.entity_id
_entity_poly.type
_entity_poly.pdbx_seq_one_letter_code
_entity_poly.pdbx_strand_id
1 'polypeptide(L)'
;MDGDPHEARVRALLRAHPDGPQLAEAPFVAVGGGAFNRCWRADTAEGPRFVRLAGEEARRLGADWDSELALLRIASGSGLAPAPLLAVPGAGLLVTEYIQHRAPVEATAKPARLRRVGALLRAVHGLSSAGGIRILDFATQAGKLEAELDRDAALERLRARAARVFARLHADRGDAVPCHNDVHDANVLDDGRRLRLVDWEYGGLGDPVFDVAGFASHYALGDEGIGLLLDGYGSGLDRARLREACWGYDYVQWLWHRVAARVAGARGAESRAAAETLGVRLADGV
;
A
#
# COMPACT_ATOMS: atom_id res chain seq x y z
N MET A 1 27.87 14.61 -17.36
CA MET A 1 27.09 13.69 -16.50
C MET A 1 25.63 14.12 -16.65
N ASP A 2 24.89 13.43 -17.49
CA ASP A 2 23.46 13.68 -17.63
C ASP A 2 22.77 13.30 -16.32
N GLY A 3 22.18 14.29 -15.63
CA GLY A 3 21.46 14.09 -14.38
C GLY A 3 20.25 13.17 -14.60
N ASP A 4 19.75 12.57 -13.51
CA ASP A 4 18.55 11.72 -13.56
C ASP A 4 17.36 12.52 -14.15
N PRO A 5 16.78 12.10 -15.29
CA PRO A 5 15.69 12.82 -15.94
C PRO A 5 14.43 12.91 -15.05
N HIS A 6 14.24 11.97 -14.13
CA HIS A 6 13.13 11.99 -13.17
C HIS A 6 13.35 13.08 -12.11
N GLU A 7 14.58 13.23 -11.61
CA GLU A 7 14.93 14.31 -10.69
C GLU A 7 14.76 15.68 -11.37
N ALA A 8 15.21 15.83 -12.61
CA ALA A 8 15.01 17.06 -13.38
C ALA A 8 13.52 17.41 -13.53
N ARG A 9 12.65 16.42 -13.78
CA ARG A 9 11.20 16.60 -13.83
C ARG A 9 10.63 17.03 -12.47
N VAL A 10 11.07 16.40 -11.37
CA VAL A 10 10.64 16.79 -10.00
C VAL A 10 11.00 18.23 -9.73
N ARG A 11 12.25 18.64 -9.99
CA ARG A 11 12.69 20.02 -9.77
C ARG A 11 11.90 21.04 -10.60
N ALA A 12 11.55 20.70 -11.85
CA ALA A 12 10.69 21.54 -12.68
C ALA A 12 9.28 21.71 -12.10
N LEU A 13 8.65 20.62 -11.64
CA LEU A 13 7.34 20.64 -11.00
C LEU A 13 7.36 21.45 -9.70
N LEU A 14 8.40 21.28 -8.90
CA LEU A 14 8.59 22.06 -7.66
C LEU A 14 8.75 23.55 -7.95
N ARG A 15 9.58 23.95 -8.92
CA ARG A 15 9.71 25.37 -9.29
C ARG A 15 8.41 26.01 -9.78
N ALA A 16 7.55 25.24 -10.39
CA ALA A 16 6.24 25.70 -10.86
C ALA A 16 5.17 25.79 -9.74
N HIS A 17 5.39 25.15 -8.59
CA HIS A 17 4.46 25.17 -7.46
C HIS A 17 4.77 26.35 -6.53
N PRO A 18 3.76 27.10 -6.00
CA PRO A 18 4.00 28.28 -5.14
C PRO A 18 4.93 28.03 -3.95
N ASP A 19 4.82 26.85 -3.31
CA ASP A 19 5.58 26.48 -2.11
C ASP A 19 6.81 25.60 -2.43
N GLY A 20 7.14 25.43 -3.70
CA GLY A 20 8.15 24.47 -4.14
C GLY A 20 9.56 25.00 -4.44
N PRO A 21 9.78 26.30 -4.75
CA PRO A 21 11.07 26.76 -5.27
C PRO A 21 12.27 26.46 -4.36
N GLN A 22 12.13 26.66 -3.05
CA GLN A 22 13.22 26.39 -2.10
C GLN A 22 13.54 24.88 -2.05
N LEU A 23 12.54 24.03 -2.10
CA LEU A 23 12.71 22.59 -2.13
C LEU A 23 13.36 22.11 -3.43
N ALA A 24 13.07 22.78 -4.55
CA ALA A 24 13.69 22.47 -5.84
C ALA A 24 15.21 22.64 -5.86
N GLU A 25 15.75 23.50 -4.99
CA GLU A 25 17.20 23.74 -4.89
C GLU A 25 17.89 22.90 -3.80
N ALA A 26 17.13 22.15 -2.99
CA ALA A 26 17.68 21.30 -1.95
C ALA A 26 18.52 20.14 -2.55
N PRO A 27 19.54 19.63 -1.83
CA PRO A 27 20.21 18.40 -2.19
C PRO A 27 19.23 17.20 -2.14
N PHE A 28 19.18 16.43 -3.22
CA PHE A 28 18.37 15.21 -3.31
C PHE A 28 19.27 13.99 -3.20
N VAL A 29 18.88 13.06 -2.34
CA VAL A 29 19.51 11.75 -2.18
C VAL A 29 18.46 10.70 -2.55
N ALA A 30 18.74 9.91 -3.58
CA ALA A 30 17.83 8.82 -3.96
C ALA A 30 17.65 7.85 -2.78
N VAL A 31 16.40 7.49 -2.49
CA VAL A 31 16.04 6.47 -1.51
C VAL A 31 15.32 5.33 -2.22
N GLY A 32 15.31 4.15 -1.61
CA GLY A 32 14.61 3.02 -2.20
C GLY A 32 13.14 3.38 -2.47
N GLY A 33 12.66 3.02 -3.63
CA GLY A 33 11.26 3.22 -4.03
C GLY A 33 10.64 1.92 -4.49
N GLY A 34 9.30 1.89 -4.58
CA GLY A 34 8.58 0.77 -5.17
C GLY A 34 8.91 0.58 -6.67
N ALA A 35 8.32 -0.44 -7.28
CA ALA A 35 8.62 -0.84 -8.67
C ALA A 35 8.39 0.29 -9.69
N PHE A 36 7.46 1.21 -9.42
CA PHE A 36 7.00 2.25 -10.35
C PHE A 36 7.21 3.67 -9.85
N ASN A 37 7.65 3.85 -8.60
CA ASN A 37 7.89 5.15 -7.99
C ASN A 37 9.38 5.49 -7.97
N ARG A 38 9.70 6.78 -8.09
CA ARG A 38 11.03 7.34 -7.84
C ARG A 38 10.97 8.18 -6.59
N CYS A 39 11.86 7.89 -5.64
CA CYS A 39 11.83 8.52 -4.32
C CYS A 39 13.17 9.14 -3.96
N TRP A 40 13.11 10.28 -3.31
CA TRP A 40 14.29 11.00 -2.81
C TRP A 40 14.04 11.51 -1.39
N ARG A 41 15.12 11.63 -0.65
CA ARG A 41 15.19 12.51 0.51
C ARG A 41 15.76 13.84 0.05
N ALA A 42 15.05 14.94 0.31
CA ALA A 42 15.52 16.29 0.09
C ALA A 42 15.92 16.90 1.43
N ASP A 43 17.20 17.33 1.56
CA ASP A 43 17.72 17.93 2.77
C ASP A 43 17.51 19.45 2.73
N THR A 44 16.54 19.96 3.48
CA THR A 44 16.22 21.39 3.57
C THR A 44 16.67 21.99 4.89
N ALA A 45 16.74 23.32 4.97
CA ALA A 45 17.06 24.03 6.22
C ALA A 45 16.06 23.73 7.36
N GLU A 46 14.82 23.39 7.02
CA GLU A 46 13.75 23.05 7.97
C GLU A 46 13.73 21.56 8.33
N GLY A 47 14.70 20.77 7.84
CA GLY A 47 14.81 19.34 8.02
C GLY A 47 14.51 18.53 6.75
N PRO A 48 14.73 17.22 6.79
CA PRO A 48 14.58 16.37 5.61
C PRO A 48 13.12 16.25 5.19
N ARG A 49 12.89 16.13 3.88
CA ARG A 49 11.60 15.87 3.25
C ARG A 49 11.66 14.58 2.43
N PHE A 50 10.57 13.85 2.37
CA PHE A 50 10.40 12.75 1.42
C PHE A 50 9.74 13.28 0.16
N VAL A 51 10.30 12.97 -1.00
CA VAL A 51 9.81 13.37 -2.31
C VAL A 51 9.57 12.12 -3.14
N ARG A 52 8.36 11.95 -3.67
CA ARG A 52 8.01 10.85 -4.57
C ARG A 52 7.47 11.39 -5.88
N LEU A 53 7.98 10.84 -6.98
CA LEU A 53 7.40 10.95 -8.31
C LEU A 53 6.87 9.58 -8.72
N ALA A 54 5.56 9.44 -8.80
CA ALA A 54 4.91 8.22 -9.24
C ALA A 54 4.93 8.10 -10.77
N GLY A 55 5.11 6.87 -11.26
CA GLY A 55 5.01 6.56 -12.69
C GLY A 55 3.57 6.38 -13.13
N GLU A 56 3.29 6.60 -14.42
CA GLU A 56 1.96 6.38 -15.01
C GLU A 56 1.49 4.92 -14.90
N GLU A 57 2.44 3.98 -14.84
CA GLU A 57 2.16 2.56 -14.65
C GLU A 57 1.45 2.27 -13.32
N ALA A 58 1.74 3.04 -12.27
CA ALA A 58 1.09 2.88 -10.96
C ALA A 58 -0.43 3.08 -11.06
N ARG A 59 -0.91 4.01 -11.88
CA ARG A 59 -2.35 4.23 -12.14
C ARG A 59 -3.01 3.01 -12.79
N ARG A 60 -2.37 2.38 -13.76
CA ARG A 60 -2.88 1.16 -14.41
C ARG A 60 -3.00 0.01 -13.41
N LEU A 61 -2.14 0.00 -12.40
CA LEU A 61 -2.13 -0.99 -11.33
C LEU A 61 -3.06 -0.64 -10.16
N GLY A 62 -3.76 0.48 -10.24
CA GLY A 62 -4.80 0.85 -9.28
C GLY A 62 -4.44 1.96 -8.30
N ALA A 63 -3.31 2.65 -8.45
CA ALA A 63 -2.98 3.83 -7.65
C ALA A 63 -3.96 4.99 -7.93
N ASP A 64 -4.31 5.74 -6.88
CA ASP A 64 -5.20 6.91 -6.93
C ASP A 64 -4.63 8.02 -6.04
N TRP A 65 -3.99 9.00 -6.68
CA TRP A 65 -3.25 10.03 -5.96
C TRP A 65 -4.13 11.11 -5.31
N ASP A 66 -5.38 11.27 -5.77
CA ASP A 66 -6.34 12.17 -5.14
C ASP A 66 -6.86 11.56 -3.82
N SER A 67 -7.24 10.28 -3.85
CA SER A 67 -7.60 9.52 -2.64
C SER A 67 -6.43 9.41 -1.67
N GLU A 68 -5.21 9.17 -2.18
CA GLU A 68 -4.00 9.16 -1.37
C GLU A 68 -3.82 10.45 -0.59
N LEU A 69 -3.89 11.60 -1.27
CA LEU A 69 -3.73 12.90 -0.63
C LEU A 69 -4.81 13.18 0.40
N ALA A 70 -6.06 12.79 0.14
CA ALA A 70 -7.16 12.94 1.08
C ALA A 70 -6.94 12.08 2.33
N LEU A 71 -6.55 10.81 2.16
CA LEU A 71 -6.25 9.89 3.28
C LEU A 71 -5.02 10.35 4.08
N LEU A 72 -3.94 10.79 3.42
CA LEU A 72 -2.76 11.32 4.09
C LEU A 72 -3.09 12.51 4.99
N ARG A 73 -3.95 13.43 4.54
CA ARG A 73 -4.38 14.58 5.35
C ARG A 73 -5.12 14.14 6.61
N ILE A 74 -6.01 13.17 6.51
CA ILE A 74 -6.78 12.65 7.65
C ILE A 74 -5.85 11.88 8.59
N ALA A 75 -5.07 10.95 8.07
CA ALA A 75 -4.20 10.09 8.86
C ALA A 75 -3.06 10.85 9.54
N SER A 76 -2.49 11.86 8.86
CA SER A 76 -1.44 12.70 9.46
C SER A 76 -1.96 13.58 10.59
N GLY A 77 -3.20 14.09 10.50
CA GLY A 77 -3.86 14.82 11.58
C GLY A 77 -3.99 13.99 12.87
N SER A 78 -4.04 12.66 12.75
CA SER A 78 -4.06 11.72 13.89
C SER A 78 -2.67 11.13 14.19
N GLY A 79 -1.62 11.56 13.50
CA GLY A 79 -0.25 11.10 13.66
C GLY A 79 -0.01 9.68 13.18
N LEU A 80 -0.88 9.13 12.31
CA LEU A 80 -0.79 7.77 11.76
C LEU A 80 -0.06 7.71 10.41
N ALA A 81 0.20 8.88 9.78
CA ALA A 81 0.93 9.03 8.52
C ALA A 81 1.85 10.26 8.58
N PRO A 82 2.82 10.42 7.65
CA PRO A 82 3.55 11.67 7.49
C PRO A 82 2.63 12.77 6.98
N ALA A 83 2.87 14.02 7.41
CA ALA A 83 2.12 15.15 6.90
C ALA A 83 2.44 15.42 5.42
N PRO A 84 1.44 15.54 4.52
CA PRO A 84 1.68 16.01 3.17
C PRO A 84 1.99 17.52 3.20
N LEU A 85 3.09 17.89 2.57
CA LEU A 85 3.60 19.27 2.54
C LEU A 85 3.31 19.94 1.20
N LEU A 86 3.46 19.18 0.10
CA LEU A 86 3.18 19.63 -1.25
C LEU A 86 2.72 18.45 -2.09
N ALA A 87 1.75 18.65 -2.97
CA ALA A 87 1.33 17.63 -3.90
C ALA A 87 0.88 18.24 -5.24
N VAL A 88 1.20 17.53 -6.31
CA VAL A 88 0.68 17.78 -7.66
C VAL A 88 0.12 16.46 -8.18
N PRO A 89 -1.11 16.07 -7.76
CA PRO A 89 -1.65 14.73 -8.06
C PRO A 89 -1.72 14.45 -9.56
N GLY A 90 -2.06 15.45 -10.38
CA GLY A 90 -2.07 15.31 -11.85
C GLY A 90 -0.72 14.93 -12.46
N ALA A 91 0.40 15.22 -11.79
CA ALA A 91 1.75 14.86 -12.22
C ALA A 91 2.38 13.72 -11.41
N GLY A 92 1.68 13.18 -10.41
CA GLY A 92 2.19 12.13 -9.54
C GLY A 92 3.25 12.58 -8.52
N LEU A 93 3.39 13.90 -8.30
CA LEU A 93 4.35 14.44 -7.33
C LEU A 93 3.72 14.55 -5.95
N LEU A 94 4.39 13.97 -4.96
CA LEU A 94 4.05 14.09 -3.54
C LEU A 94 5.30 14.42 -2.73
N VAL A 95 5.18 15.38 -1.82
CA VAL A 95 6.19 15.70 -0.82
C VAL A 95 5.57 15.59 0.57
N THR A 96 6.24 14.86 1.47
CA THR A 96 5.79 14.70 2.85
C THR A 96 6.92 15.00 3.84
N GLU A 97 6.58 15.05 5.13
CA GLU A 97 7.58 14.85 6.18
C GLU A 97 8.44 13.63 5.87
N TYR A 98 9.74 13.72 6.18
CA TYR A 98 10.60 12.55 6.20
C TYR A 98 10.54 11.89 7.59
N ILE A 99 10.04 10.66 7.66
CA ILE A 99 10.04 9.91 8.91
C ILE A 99 11.39 9.24 9.07
N GLN A 100 12.17 9.73 10.05
CA GLN A 100 13.36 9.01 10.48
C GLN A 100 12.92 7.77 11.25
N HIS A 101 13.07 6.61 10.64
CA HIS A 101 12.66 5.33 11.22
C HIS A 101 13.88 4.48 11.55
N ARG A 102 13.70 3.60 12.51
CA ARG A 102 14.66 2.52 12.75
C ARG A 102 14.47 1.48 11.66
N ALA A 103 15.58 0.96 11.12
CA ALA A 103 15.49 -0.17 10.19
C ALA A 103 14.58 -1.26 10.78
N PRO A 104 13.77 -1.94 9.96
CA PRO A 104 13.00 -3.07 10.44
C PRO A 104 13.98 -4.02 11.15
N VAL A 105 13.84 -4.14 12.46
CA VAL A 105 14.61 -5.14 13.19
C VAL A 105 14.12 -6.48 12.66
N GLU A 106 15.02 -7.42 12.41
CA GLU A 106 14.82 -8.77 11.83
C GLU A 106 13.72 -9.65 12.46
N ALA A 107 12.82 -9.11 13.20
CA ALA A 107 11.78 -9.79 13.93
C ALA A 107 10.42 -9.16 13.70
N THR A 108 9.97 -9.15 12.46
CA THR A 108 8.60 -8.78 12.07
C THR A 108 7.54 -9.57 12.82
N ALA A 109 7.83 -10.79 13.19
CA ALA A 109 6.95 -11.69 13.94
C ALA A 109 7.07 -11.57 15.46
N LYS A 110 7.74 -10.55 16.03
CA LYS A 110 7.74 -10.38 17.50
C LYS A 110 6.31 -10.10 18.00
N PRO A 111 5.82 -10.82 19.03
CA PRO A 111 4.47 -10.68 19.55
C PRO A 111 4.03 -9.23 19.80
N ALA A 112 4.94 -8.42 20.40
CA ALA A 112 4.66 -7.01 20.67
C ALA A 112 4.45 -6.18 19.39
N ARG A 113 5.20 -6.46 18.30
CA ARG A 113 5.05 -5.77 17.03
C ARG A 113 3.72 -6.11 16.36
N LEU A 114 3.33 -7.40 16.35
CA LEU A 114 2.05 -7.82 15.78
C LEU A 114 0.87 -7.12 16.46
N ARG A 115 0.86 -7.03 17.79
CA ARG A 115 -0.16 -6.27 18.52
C ARG A 115 -0.12 -4.77 18.19
N ARG A 116 1.07 -4.16 18.07
CA ARG A 116 1.20 -2.75 17.70
C ARG A 116 0.68 -2.48 16.30
N VAL A 117 0.92 -3.39 15.34
CA VAL A 117 0.37 -3.28 13.98
C VAL A 117 -1.14 -3.43 13.99
N GLY A 118 -1.69 -4.40 14.72
CA GLY A 118 -3.14 -4.53 14.90
C GLY A 118 -3.76 -3.24 15.46
N ALA A 119 -3.16 -2.65 16.48
CA ALA A 119 -3.63 -1.39 17.07
C ALA A 119 -3.52 -0.20 16.09
N LEU A 120 -2.47 -0.15 15.28
CA LEU A 120 -2.30 0.85 14.22
C LEU A 120 -3.43 0.74 13.19
N LEU A 121 -3.72 -0.47 12.68
CA LEU A 121 -4.78 -0.70 11.71
C LEU A 121 -6.15 -0.35 12.27
N ARG A 122 -6.43 -0.72 13.52
CA ARG A 122 -7.66 -0.29 14.20
C ARG A 122 -7.78 1.24 14.25
N ALA A 123 -6.69 1.95 14.56
CA ALA A 123 -6.70 3.41 14.62
C ALA A 123 -6.97 4.04 13.23
N VAL A 124 -6.39 3.46 12.17
CA VAL A 124 -6.65 3.88 10.77
C VAL A 124 -8.11 3.67 10.41
N HIS A 125 -8.67 2.50 10.68
CA HIS A 125 -10.06 2.16 10.37
C HIS A 125 -11.08 2.95 11.21
N GLY A 126 -10.65 3.54 12.33
CA GLY A 126 -11.45 4.45 13.16
C GLY A 126 -11.41 5.91 12.73
N LEU A 127 -10.66 6.25 11.67
CA LEU A 127 -10.62 7.62 11.17
C LEU A 127 -11.95 8.01 10.53
N SER A 128 -12.39 9.24 10.79
CA SER A 128 -13.57 9.80 10.10
C SER A 128 -13.23 10.09 8.66
N SER A 129 -14.01 9.55 7.72
CA SER A 129 -13.84 9.84 6.29
C SER A 129 -14.36 11.22 5.94
N ALA A 130 -13.60 11.97 5.13
CA ALA A 130 -14.05 13.17 4.43
C ALA A 130 -14.32 12.83 2.96
N GLY A 131 -15.03 13.70 2.25
CA GLY A 131 -15.25 13.52 0.80
C GLY A 131 -13.95 13.44 -0.01
N GLY A 132 -14.04 12.92 -1.24
CA GLY A 132 -12.90 12.85 -2.16
C GLY A 132 -12.06 11.58 -2.05
N ILE A 133 -12.46 10.62 -1.22
CA ILE A 133 -11.81 9.31 -1.13
C ILE A 133 -12.62 8.30 -1.95
N ARG A 134 -11.96 7.58 -2.85
CA ARG A 134 -12.59 6.51 -3.64
C ARG A 134 -13.09 5.38 -2.76
N ILE A 135 -14.10 4.68 -3.22
CA ILE A 135 -14.47 3.37 -2.66
C ILE A 135 -13.62 2.31 -3.39
N LEU A 136 -12.92 1.49 -2.63
CA LEU A 136 -12.15 0.36 -3.15
C LEU A 136 -12.82 -0.94 -2.71
N ASP A 137 -13.21 -1.73 -3.70
CA ASP A 137 -13.75 -3.07 -3.54
C ASP A 137 -12.80 -4.07 -4.21
N PHE A 138 -12.34 -5.07 -3.46
CA PHE A 138 -11.34 -6.03 -3.94
C PHE A 138 -11.85 -6.91 -5.07
N ALA A 139 -13.14 -7.24 -5.10
CA ALA A 139 -13.72 -7.98 -6.22
C ALA A 139 -13.69 -7.15 -7.52
N THR A 140 -14.03 -5.88 -7.40
CA THR A 140 -13.95 -4.94 -8.52
C THR A 140 -12.51 -4.74 -8.99
N GLN A 141 -11.57 -4.62 -8.07
CA GLN A 141 -10.14 -4.50 -8.40
C GLN A 141 -9.61 -5.76 -9.08
N ALA A 142 -9.98 -6.94 -8.59
CA ALA A 142 -9.65 -8.21 -9.24
C ALA A 142 -10.15 -8.24 -10.69
N GLY A 143 -11.41 -7.88 -10.92
CA GLY A 143 -11.99 -7.84 -12.27
C GLY A 143 -11.26 -6.89 -13.24
N LYS A 144 -10.79 -5.74 -12.74
CA LYS A 144 -9.97 -4.81 -13.56
C LYS A 144 -8.62 -5.42 -13.93
N LEU A 145 -7.94 -6.05 -12.97
CA LEU A 145 -6.64 -6.70 -13.21
C LEU A 145 -6.79 -7.94 -14.11
N GLU A 146 -7.86 -8.74 -13.94
CA GLU A 146 -8.17 -9.87 -14.81
C GLU A 146 -8.34 -9.43 -16.27
N ALA A 147 -8.97 -8.28 -16.52
CA ALA A 147 -9.17 -7.74 -17.86
C ALA A 147 -7.86 -7.34 -18.58
N GLU A 148 -6.79 -7.09 -17.82
CA GLU A 148 -5.45 -6.79 -18.35
C GLU A 148 -4.65 -8.05 -18.72
N LEU A 149 -5.14 -9.25 -18.38
CA LEU A 149 -4.44 -10.50 -18.55
C LEU A 149 -5.05 -11.40 -19.63
N ASP A 150 -4.19 -12.14 -20.32
CA ASP A 150 -4.66 -13.21 -21.21
C ASP A 150 -5.23 -14.36 -20.35
N ARG A 151 -6.31 -14.96 -20.83
CA ARG A 151 -6.91 -16.10 -20.16
C ARG A 151 -6.02 -17.34 -20.28
N ASP A 152 -5.69 -17.92 -19.14
CA ASP A 152 -5.00 -19.20 -19.05
C ASP A 152 -5.68 -20.13 -18.03
N ALA A 153 -5.24 -21.37 -18.00
CA ALA A 153 -5.85 -22.39 -17.14
C ALA A 153 -5.71 -22.07 -15.64
N ALA A 154 -4.68 -21.36 -15.20
CA ALA A 154 -4.49 -20.94 -13.82
C ALA A 154 -5.52 -19.86 -13.45
N LEU A 155 -5.68 -18.84 -14.31
CA LEU A 155 -6.65 -17.77 -14.11
C LEU A 155 -8.07 -18.32 -14.03
N GLU A 156 -8.46 -19.20 -14.96
CA GLU A 156 -9.83 -19.76 -15.00
C GLU A 156 -10.13 -20.60 -13.74
N ARG A 157 -9.17 -21.39 -13.25
CA ARG A 157 -9.37 -22.17 -12.02
C ARG A 157 -9.54 -21.27 -10.78
N LEU A 158 -8.67 -20.26 -10.63
CA LEU A 158 -8.68 -19.41 -9.45
C LEU A 158 -9.85 -18.42 -9.45
N ARG A 159 -10.26 -17.93 -10.62
CA ARG A 159 -11.37 -16.99 -10.80
C ARG A 159 -12.70 -17.52 -10.23
N ALA A 160 -13.03 -18.80 -10.48
CA ALA A 160 -14.25 -19.39 -9.97
C ALA A 160 -14.26 -19.47 -8.43
N ARG A 161 -13.09 -19.69 -7.82
CA ARG A 161 -12.93 -19.65 -6.35
C ARG A 161 -13.01 -18.22 -5.83
N ALA A 162 -12.33 -17.29 -6.49
CA ALA A 162 -12.33 -15.86 -6.13
C ALA A 162 -13.75 -15.30 -6.08
N ALA A 163 -14.58 -15.58 -7.08
CA ALA A 163 -15.98 -15.15 -7.10
C ALA A 163 -16.76 -15.62 -5.86
N ARG A 164 -16.55 -16.86 -5.41
CA ARG A 164 -17.20 -17.39 -4.20
C ARG A 164 -16.65 -16.74 -2.92
N VAL A 165 -15.33 -16.56 -2.83
CA VAL A 165 -14.70 -15.93 -1.67
C VAL A 165 -15.17 -14.49 -1.52
N PHE A 166 -15.11 -13.70 -2.60
CA PHE A 166 -15.55 -12.29 -2.56
C PHE A 166 -17.05 -12.15 -2.30
N ALA A 167 -17.89 -13.06 -2.80
CA ALA A 167 -19.32 -13.05 -2.50
C ALA A 167 -19.59 -13.24 -0.99
N ARG A 168 -18.89 -14.17 -0.31
CA ARG A 168 -19.01 -14.35 1.14
C ARG A 168 -18.48 -13.15 1.91
N LEU A 169 -17.29 -12.65 1.57
CA LEU A 169 -16.70 -11.46 2.22
C LEU A 169 -17.61 -10.24 2.08
N HIS A 170 -18.28 -10.08 0.91
CA HIS A 170 -19.20 -9.00 0.67
C HIS A 170 -20.48 -9.11 1.49
N ALA A 171 -21.02 -10.32 1.67
CA ALA A 171 -22.23 -10.55 2.47
C ALA A 171 -22.05 -10.17 3.95
N ASP A 172 -20.83 -10.36 4.48
CA ASP A 172 -20.47 -10.14 5.88
C ASP A 172 -19.74 -8.82 6.13
N ARG A 173 -19.66 -7.93 5.13
CA ARG A 173 -18.96 -6.66 5.30
C ARG A 173 -19.79 -5.67 6.12
N GLY A 174 -19.09 -4.91 6.98
CA GLY A 174 -19.63 -3.71 7.62
C GLY A 174 -19.57 -2.47 6.74
N ASP A 175 -19.65 -1.30 7.36
CA ASP A 175 -19.46 -0.02 6.68
C ASP A 175 -18.04 0.08 6.10
N ALA A 176 -17.93 0.76 4.97
CA ALA A 176 -16.63 1.05 4.38
C ALA A 176 -15.90 2.10 5.21
N VAL A 177 -14.67 1.81 5.58
CA VAL A 177 -13.81 2.66 6.41
C VAL A 177 -12.53 3.03 5.67
N PRO A 178 -11.76 4.06 6.10
CA PRO A 178 -10.44 4.32 5.57
C PRO A 178 -9.54 3.10 5.68
N CYS A 179 -9.02 2.62 4.55
CA CYS A 179 -8.11 1.48 4.44
C CYS A 179 -6.86 1.88 3.66
N HIS A 180 -5.74 1.27 4.00
CA HIS A 180 -4.46 1.47 3.31
C HIS A 180 -4.33 0.57 2.06
N ASN A 181 -4.80 -0.67 2.16
CA ASN A 181 -4.83 -1.72 1.13
C ASN A 181 -3.46 -2.25 0.65
N ASP A 182 -2.36 -1.75 1.23
CA ASP A 182 -1.00 -2.22 0.93
C ASP A 182 -0.14 -2.25 2.21
N VAL A 183 -0.59 -3.00 3.22
CA VAL A 183 0.06 -3.03 4.54
C VAL A 183 1.13 -4.11 4.59
N HIS A 184 2.40 -3.68 4.60
CA HIS A 184 3.58 -4.53 4.80
C HIS A 184 4.70 -3.76 5.51
N ASP A 185 5.81 -4.42 5.90
CA ASP A 185 6.85 -3.79 6.73
C ASP A 185 7.50 -2.56 6.12
N ALA A 186 7.68 -2.53 4.80
CA ALA A 186 8.25 -1.34 4.16
C ALA A 186 7.34 -0.11 4.29
N ASN A 187 6.02 -0.33 4.45
CA ASN A 187 5.02 0.72 4.61
C ASN A 187 4.67 0.99 6.09
N VAL A 188 5.18 0.17 7.06
CA VAL A 188 4.96 0.34 8.50
C VAL A 188 6.24 0.83 9.16
N LEU A 189 6.40 2.14 9.27
CA LEU A 189 7.59 2.76 9.85
C LEU A 189 7.46 2.90 11.38
N ASP A 190 8.53 2.57 12.12
CA ASP A 190 8.63 2.78 13.57
C ASP A 190 9.62 3.92 13.87
N ASP A 191 9.12 5.06 14.31
CA ASP A 191 9.96 6.21 14.69
C ASP A 191 10.53 6.10 16.12
N GLY A 192 10.30 4.96 16.78
CA GLY A 192 10.69 4.68 18.16
C GLY A 192 9.66 5.12 19.20
N ARG A 193 8.66 5.89 18.83
CA ARG A 193 7.52 6.30 19.66
C ARG A 193 6.23 5.63 19.22
N ARG A 194 5.96 5.62 17.90
CA ARG A 194 4.75 5.07 17.30
C ARG A 194 5.03 4.42 15.96
N LEU A 195 4.08 3.61 15.50
CA LEU A 195 4.04 3.15 14.12
C LEU A 195 3.28 4.15 13.27
N ARG A 196 3.73 4.35 12.01
CA ARG A 196 3.04 5.16 11.00
C ARG A 196 2.98 4.40 9.70
N LEU A 197 1.92 4.60 8.93
CA LEU A 197 1.79 4.08 7.57
C LEU A 197 2.26 5.12 6.55
N VAL A 198 2.99 4.65 5.55
CA VAL A 198 3.44 5.44 4.39
C VAL A 198 2.98 4.76 3.10
N ASP A 199 3.03 5.47 1.98
CA ASP A 199 2.67 4.96 0.64
C ASP A 199 1.20 4.56 0.52
N TRP A 200 0.31 5.56 0.62
CA TRP A 200 -1.14 5.42 0.61
C TRP A 200 -1.76 5.37 -0.79
N GLU A 201 -0.97 5.15 -1.84
CA GLU A 201 -1.43 5.25 -3.24
C GLU A 201 -2.52 4.24 -3.60
N TYR A 202 -2.63 3.12 -2.87
CA TYR A 202 -3.72 2.14 -3.00
C TYR A 202 -4.86 2.37 -2.01
N GLY A 203 -4.79 3.42 -1.19
CA GLY A 203 -5.78 3.72 -0.17
C GLY A 203 -7.17 4.03 -0.72
N GLY A 204 -8.18 3.81 0.11
CA GLY A 204 -9.59 4.03 -0.22
C GLY A 204 -10.51 3.73 0.96
N LEU A 205 -11.81 3.98 0.79
CA LEU A 205 -12.82 3.46 1.71
C LEU A 205 -13.13 2.02 1.31
N GLY A 206 -12.97 1.10 2.24
CA GLY A 206 -13.10 -0.33 1.96
C GLY A 206 -13.41 -1.17 3.19
N ASP A 207 -13.28 -2.45 3.02
CA ASP A 207 -13.47 -3.44 4.07
C ASP A 207 -12.16 -3.59 4.87
N PRO A 208 -12.14 -3.26 6.16
CA PRO A 208 -10.95 -3.27 7.00
C PRO A 208 -10.26 -4.64 7.10
N VAL A 209 -10.98 -5.72 6.80
CA VAL A 209 -10.40 -7.07 6.85
C VAL A 209 -9.22 -7.22 5.88
N PHE A 210 -9.22 -6.47 4.75
CA PHE A 210 -8.17 -6.60 3.75
C PHE A 210 -6.83 -5.98 4.16
N ASP A 211 -6.82 -4.94 5.00
CA ASP A 211 -5.57 -4.42 5.57
C ASP A 211 -4.94 -5.42 6.53
N VAL A 212 -5.76 -6.04 7.38
CA VAL A 212 -5.30 -7.07 8.32
C VAL A 212 -4.86 -8.33 7.57
N ALA A 213 -5.60 -8.71 6.51
CA ALA A 213 -5.27 -9.84 5.64
C ALA A 213 -3.97 -9.58 4.85
N GLY A 214 -3.77 -8.37 4.34
CA GLY A 214 -2.55 -7.99 3.63
C GLY A 214 -1.31 -8.18 4.49
N PHE A 215 -1.34 -7.67 5.71
CA PHE A 215 -0.23 -7.86 6.65
C PHE A 215 -0.04 -9.34 7.02
N ALA A 216 -1.12 -10.04 7.36
CA ALA A 216 -1.04 -11.46 7.73
C ALA A 216 -0.51 -12.33 6.57
N SER A 217 -0.95 -12.06 5.36
CA SER A 217 -0.59 -12.81 4.16
C SER A 217 0.85 -12.55 3.71
N HIS A 218 1.30 -11.29 3.78
CA HIS A 218 2.67 -10.90 3.43
C HIS A 218 3.71 -11.64 4.27
N TYR A 219 3.40 -11.90 5.55
CA TYR A 219 4.28 -12.63 6.48
C TYR A 219 3.91 -14.09 6.65
N ALA A 220 2.97 -14.61 5.90
CA ALA A 220 2.47 -15.98 6.05
C ALA A 220 2.20 -16.34 7.53
N LEU A 221 1.51 -15.44 8.25
CA LEU A 221 1.26 -15.61 9.68
C LEU A 221 0.41 -16.86 9.94
N GLY A 222 0.93 -17.77 10.77
CA GLY A 222 0.16 -18.88 11.32
C GLY A 222 -0.85 -18.41 12.37
N ASP A 223 -1.59 -19.37 12.94
CA ASP A 223 -2.69 -19.11 13.89
C ASP A 223 -2.30 -18.27 15.10
N GLU A 224 -1.09 -18.47 15.63
CA GLU A 224 -0.57 -17.69 16.75
C GLU A 224 -0.34 -16.22 16.32
N GLY A 225 0.33 -16.00 15.19
CA GLY A 225 0.58 -14.66 14.67
C GLY A 225 -0.70 -13.90 14.33
N ILE A 226 -1.66 -14.57 13.71
CA ILE A 226 -3.00 -14.04 13.47
C ILE A 226 -3.68 -13.68 14.80
N GLY A 227 -3.59 -14.55 15.82
CA GLY A 227 -4.13 -14.26 17.14
C GLY A 227 -3.56 -12.98 17.74
N LEU A 228 -2.22 -12.82 17.71
CA LEU A 228 -1.54 -11.63 18.22
C LEU A 228 -1.91 -10.35 17.46
N LEU A 229 -2.06 -10.43 16.14
CA LEU A 229 -2.49 -9.31 15.31
C LEU A 229 -3.93 -8.89 15.66
N LEU A 230 -4.84 -9.87 15.79
CA LEU A 230 -6.24 -9.64 16.18
C LEU A 230 -6.36 -9.15 17.63
N ASP A 231 -5.53 -9.64 18.57
CA ASP A 231 -5.47 -9.11 19.95
C ASP A 231 -5.18 -7.60 19.94
N GLY A 232 -4.25 -7.16 19.11
CA GLY A 232 -3.92 -5.75 18.96
C GLY A 232 -5.01 -4.95 18.24
N TYR A 233 -5.64 -5.55 17.25
CA TYR A 233 -6.76 -4.93 16.52
C TYR A 233 -8.00 -4.78 17.42
N GLY A 234 -8.23 -5.71 18.32
CA GLY A 234 -9.37 -5.75 19.21
C GLY A 234 -10.58 -6.45 18.61
N SER A 235 -11.79 -6.14 19.12
CA SER A 235 -13.04 -6.79 18.66
C SER A 235 -13.44 -6.33 17.25
N GLY A 236 -14.16 -7.17 16.52
CA GLY A 236 -14.83 -6.81 15.25
C GLY A 236 -14.34 -7.56 14.01
N LEU A 237 -13.23 -8.30 14.10
CA LEU A 237 -12.80 -9.18 13.00
C LEU A 237 -12.82 -10.64 13.44
N ASP A 238 -13.58 -11.46 12.69
CA ASP A 238 -13.62 -12.90 12.86
C ASP A 238 -12.40 -13.57 12.19
N ARG A 239 -11.85 -14.59 12.87
CA ARG A 239 -10.66 -15.31 12.38
C ARG A 239 -10.94 -16.11 11.10
N ALA A 240 -12.11 -16.69 10.96
CA ALA A 240 -12.46 -17.45 9.75
C ALA A 240 -12.61 -16.50 8.55
N ARG A 241 -13.27 -15.34 8.77
CA ARG A 241 -13.40 -14.28 7.77
C ARG A 241 -12.02 -13.72 7.37
N LEU A 242 -11.11 -13.54 8.32
CA LEU A 242 -9.73 -13.09 8.03
C LEU A 242 -8.97 -14.09 7.15
N ARG A 243 -9.10 -15.41 7.40
CA ARG A 243 -8.46 -16.43 6.54
C ARG A 243 -9.00 -16.39 5.11
N GLU A 244 -10.31 -16.22 4.93
CA GLU A 244 -10.88 -16.03 3.60
C GLU A 244 -10.37 -14.75 2.93
N ALA A 245 -10.25 -13.67 3.69
CA ALA A 245 -9.71 -12.42 3.20
C ALA A 245 -8.23 -12.53 2.83
N CYS A 246 -7.42 -13.31 3.56
CA CYS A 246 -6.03 -13.59 3.18
C CYS A 246 -5.96 -14.25 1.79
N TRP A 247 -6.80 -15.26 1.54
CA TRP A 247 -6.85 -15.88 0.22
C TRP A 247 -7.30 -14.87 -0.86
N GLY A 248 -8.31 -14.05 -0.58
CA GLY A 248 -8.79 -13.01 -1.49
C GLY A 248 -7.74 -11.94 -1.78
N TYR A 249 -7.00 -11.52 -0.77
CA TYR A 249 -5.87 -10.59 -0.89
C TYR A 249 -4.76 -11.20 -1.76
N ASP A 250 -4.34 -12.44 -1.49
CA ASP A 250 -3.35 -13.14 -2.29
C ASP A 250 -3.74 -13.26 -3.76
N TYR A 251 -5.04 -13.48 -4.02
CA TYR A 251 -5.54 -13.53 -5.39
C TYR A 251 -5.37 -12.19 -6.12
N VAL A 252 -5.71 -11.07 -5.46
CA VAL A 252 -5.51 -9.73 -6.04
C VAL A 252 -4.03 -9.41 -6.21
N GLN A 253 -3.17 -9.78 -5.24
CA GLN A 253 -1.72 -9.61 -5.36
C GLN A 253 -1.13 -10.46 -6.49
N TRP A 254 -1.61 -11.68 -6.67
CA TRP A 254 -1.22 -12.53 -7.78
C TRP A 254 -1.54 -11.91 -9.14
N LEU A 255 -2.74 -11.36 -9.29
CA LEU A 255 -3.15 -10.64 -10.51
C LEU A 255 -2.30 -9.39 -10.71
N TRP A 256 -2.10 -8.60 -9.65
CA TRP A 256 -1.30 -7.38 -9.68
C TRP A 256 0.13 -7.66 -10.15
N HIS A 257 0.78 -8.67 -9.58
CA HIS A 257 2.14 -9.05 -9.98
C HIS A 257 2.23 -9.55 -11.43
N ARG A 258 1.22 -10.23 -11.92
CA ARG A 258 1.14 -10.65 -13.34
C ARG A 258 1.03 -9.45 -14.27
N VAL A 259 0.18 -8.48 -13.95
CA VAL A 259 0.05 -7.24 -14.73
C VAL A 259 1.33 -6.41 -14.62
N ALA A 260 1.88 -6.24 -13.43
CA ALA A 260 3.12 -5.52 -13.17
C ALA A 260 4.31 -6.09 -13.96
N ALA A 261 4.41 -7.41 -14.04
CA ALA A 261 5.45 -8.10 -14.83
C ALA A 261 5.35 -7.77 -16.34
N ARG A 262 4.13 -7.61 -16.87
CA ARG A 262 3.92 -7.20 -18.27
C ARG A 262 4.31 -5.75 -18.50
N VAL A 263 3.90 -4.86 -17.59
CA VAL A 263 4.12 -3.41 -17.70
C VAL A 263 5.58 -3.03 -17.49
N ALA A 264 6.26 -3.68 -16.54
CA ALA A 264 7.64 -3.35 -16.16
C ALA A 264 8.72 -3.86 -17.15
N GLY A 265 8.36 -4.71 -18.13
CA GLY A 265 9.31 -5.25 -19.12
C GLY A 265 10.47 -5.98 -18.44
N ALA A 266 11.71 -5.54 -18.69
CA ALA A 266 12.92 -6.18 -18.12
C ALA A 266 12.97 -6.11 -16.58
N ARG A 267 12.38 -5.08 -15.95
CA ARG A 267 12.27 -4.94 -14.49
C ARG A 267 11.20 -5.84 -13.87
N GLY A 268 10.43 -6.55 -14.69
CA GLY A 268 9.34 -7.42 -14.24
C GLY A 268 9.78 -8.77 -13.63
N ALA A 269 11.06 -9.05 -13.47
CA ALA A 269 11.55 -10.33 -12.96
C ALA A 269 11.08 -10.62 -11.52
N GLU A 270 11.15 -9.64 -10.63
CA GLU A 270 10.68 -9.77 -9.24
C GLU A 270 9.18 -10.02 -9.18
N SER A 271 8.40 -9.29 -9.99
CA SER A 271 6.95 -9.49 -10.07
C SER A 271 6.59 -10.87 -10.63
N ARG A 272 7.36 -11.40 -11.59
CA ARG A 272 7.15 -12.78 -12.09
C ARG A 272 7.38 -13.80 -10.99
N ALA A 273 8.49 -13.70 -10.26
CA ALA A 273 8.79 -14.60 -9.14
C ALA A 273 7.73 -14.55 -8.04
N ALA A 274 7.27 -13.34 -7.70
CA ALA A 274 6.19 -13.16 -6.72
C ALA A 274 4.87 -13.78 -7.22
N ALA A 275 4.50 -13.61 -8.49
CA ALA A 275 3.33 -14.23 -9.08
C ALA A 275 3.41 -15.77 -9.07
N GLU A 276 4.57 -16.36 -9.36
CA GLU A 276 4.78 -17.80 -9.29
C GLU A 276 4.56 -18.31 -7.86
N THR A 277 5.18 -17.68 -6.87
CA THR A 277 5.03 -18.03 -5.44
C THR A 277 3.57 -17.94 -4.98
N LEU A 278 2.90 -16.85 -5.30
CA LEU A 278 1.48 -16.67 -4.96
C LEU A 278 0.59 -17.68 -5.68
N GLY A 279 0.89 -18.00 -6.93
CA GLY A 279 0.14 -18.99 -7.71
C GLY A 279 0.17 -20.38 -7.08
N VAL A 280 1.32 -20.81 -6.54
CA VAL A 280 1.46 -22.07 -5.79
C VAL A 280 0.60 -22.01 -4.52
N ARG A 281 0.76 -20.97 -3.70
CA ARG A 281 0.00 -20.80 -2.45
C ARG A 281 -1.51 -20.81 -2.66
N LEU A 282 -1.98 -20.14 -3.71
CA LEU A 282 -3.42 -20.11 -4.06
C LEU A 282 -3.96 -21.47 -4.51
N ALA A 283 -3.12 -22.29 -5.17
CA ALA A 283 -3.50 -23.63 -5.63
C ALA A 283 -3.60 -24.62 -4.47
N ASP A 284 -2.71 -24.52 -3.48
CA ASP A 284 -2.66 -25.43 -2.32
C ASP A 284 -3.81 -25.22 -1.34
N GLY A 285 -4.55 -24.14 -1.47
CA GLY A 285 -5.80 -23.91 -0.73
C GLY A 285 -5.63 -23.53 0.73
N VAL A 286 -4.45 -23.05 1.11
CA VAL A 286 -4.18 -22.56 2.47
C VAL A 286 -4.67 -21.12 2.60
#